data_20de947e14c73552f0f60f114b3e5c41
#
_entry.id   20de947e14c73552f0f60f114b3e5c41
#
_cell.length_a   1.000
_cell.length_b   1.000
_cell.length_c   1.000
_cell.angle_alpha   90.00
_cell.angle_beta   90.00
_cell.angle_gamma   90.00
#
_symmetry.space_group_name_H-M   'P 1'
#
loop_
_entity.id
_entity.type
_entity.pdbx_description
1 polymer ?
#
loop_
_entity_poly.entity_id
_entity_poly.type
_entity_poly.pdbx_seq_one_letter_code
_entity_poly.pdbx_strand_id
1 'polypeptide(L)'
;LMDYHSLDIQWGNHDVLWMGAAAGQQACIATVIRLCLRYGNLDILEDGYGINMLPLVTFALETYGDDDAARFAIKTPEEKADISLALQQRMHKAISVIQFKIEGKLAMENPEFGMDGRRLLERIDYDTMQVKIGQKQYALLDTIFPTIDPSDPYALTEKEQNVMERLTRAFKNCEKLQKHVKFLLKQGSLYKVYNGNLLYHGCMPM
;
A
#
# COMPACT_ATOMS: atom_id res chain seq x y z
N LEU A 1 -23.04 -2.81 -12.96
CA LEU A 1 -23.40 -3.75 -11.88
C LEU A 1 -24.20 -3.08 -10.76
N MET A 2 -23.86 -1.84 -10.38
CA MET A 2 -24.54 -1.15 -9.27
C MET A 2 -26.03 -0.90 -9.47
N ASP A 3 -26.52 -0.96 -10.72
CA ASP A 3 -27.91 -0.73 -11.11
C ASP A 3 -28.72 -2.03 -11.24
N TYR A 4 -28.14 -3.19 -10.89
CA TYR A 4 -28.84 -4.49 -10.93
C TYR A 4 -29.56 -4.76 -9.61
N HIS A 5 -30.75 -5.35 -9.70
CA HIS A 5 -31.61 -5.64 -8.53
C HIS A 5 -31.12 -6.79 -7.65
N SER A 6 -30.38 -7.73 -8.21
CA SER A 6 -29.89 -8.91 -7.49
C SER A 6 -28.42 -9.11 -7.77
N LEU A 7 -27.60 -8.72 -6.83
CA LEU A 7 -26.15 -8.86 -6.88
C LEU A 7 -25.63 -9.24 -5.50
N ASP A 8 -24.87 -10.32 -5.45
CA ASP A 8 -24.14 -10.76 -4.25
C ASP A 8 -22.64 -10.59 -4.47
N ILE A 9 -21.98 -9.98 -3.51
CA ILE A 9 -20.54 -9.73 -3.54
C ILE A 9 -19.91 -10.33 -2.28
N GLN A 10 -18.93 -11.22 -2.44
CA GLN A 10 -18.10 -11.68 -1.33
C GLN A 10 -16.79 -10.87 -1.37
N TRP A 11 -16.51 -10.15 -0.27
CA TRP A 11 -15.32 -9.30 -0.19
C TRP A 11 -14.06 -10.15 -0.18
N GLY A 12 -13.11 -9.78 -1.05
CA GLY A 12 -11.74 -10.22 -0.98
C GLY A 12 -10.90 -9.31 -0.08
N ASN A 13 -9.68 -9.73 0.18
CA ASN A 13 -8.71 -8.93 0.95
C ASN A 13 -8.41 -7.57 0.29
N HIS A 14 -8.41 -7.49 -1.04
CA HIS A 14 -8.22 -6.23 -1.74
C HIS A 14 -9.42 -5.29 -1.58
N ASP A 15 -10.66 -5.81 -1.57
CA ASP A 15 -11.85 -4.99 -1.34
C ASP A 15 -11.80 -4.33 0.04
N VAL A 16 -11.40 -5.08 1.07
CA VAL A 16 -11.23 -4.56 2.43
C VAL A 16 -10.14 -3.48 2.49
N LEU A 17 -9.03 -3.64 1.77
CA LEU A 17 -7.99 -2.61 1.65
C LEU A 17 -8.54 -1.31 1.05
N TRP A 18 -9.32 -1.41 -0.03
CA TRP A 18 -9.96 -0.24 -0.65
C TRP A 18 -10.99 0.43 0.26
N MET A 19 -11.75 -0.35 1.05
CA MET A 19 -12.64 0.19 2.08
C MET A 19 -11.88 0.98 3.14
N GLY A 20 -10.76 0.42 3.64
CA GLY A 20 -9.89 1.10 4.60
C GLY A 20 -9.25 2.37 4.01
N ALA A 21 -8.81 2.33 2.76
CA ALA A 21 -8.25 3.48 2.07
C ALA A 21 -9.29 4.59 1.89
N ALA A 22 -10.51 4.27 1.48
CA ALA A 22 -11.62 5.23 1.38
C ALA A 22 -12.01 5.85 2.72
N ALA A 23 -11.89 5.08 3.81
CA ALA A 23 -12.08 5.58 5.18
C ALA A 23 -10.94 6.49 5.65
N GLY A 24 -9.81 6.55 4.91
CA GLY A 24 -8.66 7.38 5.24
C GLY A 24 -7.60 6.68 6.09
N GLN A 25 -7.66 5.35 6.21
CA GLN A 25 -6.63 4.58 6.92
C GLN A 25 -5.32 4.59 6.11
N GLN A 26 -4.29 5.24 6.65
CA GLN A 26 -3.04 5.51 5.93
C GLN A 26 -2.29 4.24 5.51
N ALA A 27 -2.26 3.19 6.35
CA ALA A 27 -1.65 1.92 5.99
C ALA A 27 -2.34 1.27 4.78
N CYS A 28 -3.69 1.35 4.71
CA CYS A 28 -4.46 0.85 3.58
C CYS A 28 -4.20 1.68 2.32
N ILE A 29 -4.13 3.02 2.43
CA ILE A 29 -3.82 3.92 1.31
C ILE A 29 -2.42 3.59 0.75
N ALA A 30 -1.40 3.51 1.60
CA ALA A 30 -0.05 3.17 1.18
C ALA A 30 0.01 1.79 0.49
N THR A 31 -0.71 0.80 1.04
CA THR A 31 -0.79 -0.55 0.46
C THR A 31 -1.48 -0.54 -0.91
N VAL A 32 -2.61 0.15 -1.06
CA VAL A 32 -3.32 0.28 -2.35
C VAL A 32 -2.41 0.90 -3.39
N ILE A 33 -1.77 2.04 -3.09
CA ILE A 33 -0.88 2.73 -4.02
C ILE A 33 0.31 1.83 -4.40
N ARG A 34 0.95 1.18 -3.42
CA ARG A 34 2.05 0.25 -3.66
C ARG A 34 1.64 -0.92 -4.58
N LEU A 35 0.45 -1.48 -4.38
CA LEU A 35 -0.06 -2.55 -5.23
C LEU A 35 -0.34 -2.05 -6.65
N CYS A 36 -0.98 -0.89 -6.80
CA CYS A 36 -1.22 -0.29 -8.12
C CYS A 36 0.10 -0.05 -8.87
N LEU A 37 1.12 0.50 -8.21
CA LEU A 37 2.46 0.67 -8.79
C LEU A 37 3.09 -0.67 -9.16
N ARG A 38 3.14 -1.63 -8.21
CA ARG A 38 3.77 -2.94 -8.44
C ARG A 38 3.23 -3.68 -9.66
N TYR A 39 1.94 -3.56 -9.92
CA TYR A 39 1.27 -4.25 -11.02
C TYR A 39 0.99 -3.36 -12.25
N GLY A 40 1.55 -2.15 -12.29
CA GLY A 40 1.43 -1.26 -13.43
C GLY A 40 0.01 -0.73 -13.67
N ASN A 41 -0.78 -0.60 -12.60
CA ASN A 41 -2.19 -0.20 -12.63
C ASN A 41 -2.40 1.19 -12.00
N LEU A 42 -1.44 2.11 -12.17
CA LEU A 42 -1.53 3.46 -11.59
C LEU A 42 -2.68 4.27 -12.19
N ASP A 43 -3.03 3.99 -13.44
CA ASP A 43 -4.17 4.53 -14.18
C ASP A 43 -5.51 4.34 -13.45
N ILE A 44 -5.66 3.27 -12.67
CA ILE A 44 -6.84 3.08 -11.82
C ILE A 44 -6.99 4.22 -10.81
N LEU A 45 -5.89 4.70 -10.23
CA LEU A 45 -5.92 5.80 -9.27
C LEU A 45 -6.12 7.14 -9.97
N GLU A 46 -5.37 7.43 -11.03
CA GLU A 46 -5.34 8.72 -11.72
C GLU A 46 -6.55 8.89 -12.63
N ASP A 47 -6.70 8.05 -13.64
CA ASP A 47 -7.80 8.15 -14.62
C ASP A 47 -9.09 7.56 -14.06
N GLY A 48 -8.98 6.46 -13.32
CA GLY A 48 -10.13 5.76 -12.75
C GLY A 48 -10.86 6.54 -11.67
N TYR A 49 -10.12 7.08 -10.71
CA TYR A 49 -10.65 7.76 -9.53
C TYR A 49 -10.30 9.24 -9.45
N GLY A 50 -9.43 9.77 -10.32
CA GLY A 50 -8.99 11.16 -10.27
C GLY A 50 -8.12 11.49 -9.05
N ILE A 51 -7.46 10.48 -8.47
CA ILE A 51 -6.58 10.64 -7.31
C ILE A 51 -5.21 11.11 -7.80
N ASN A 52 -4.84 12.35 -7.48
CA ASN A 52 -3.60 12.96 -7.93
C ASN A 52 -2.38 12.38 -7.21
N MET A 53 -1.48 11.74 -7.96
CA MET A 53 -0.23 11.17 -7.44
C MET A 53 0.94 12.16 -7.40
N LEU A 54 0.78 13.41 -7.83
CA LEU A 54 1.85 14.42 -7.84
C LEU A 54 2.58 14.57 -6.50
N PRO A 55 1.93 14.50 -5.32
CA PRO A 55 2.65 14.54 -4.05
C PRO A 55 3.69 13.43 -3.89
N LEU A 56 3.34 12.21 -4.31
CA LEU A 56 4.25 11.06 -4.28
C LEU A 56 5.32 11.15 -5.36
N VAL A 57 4.96 11.61 -6.56
CA VAL A 57 5.90 11.87 -7.67
C VAL A 57 7.00 12.83 -7.24
N THR A 58 6.62 13.99 -6.70
CA THR A 58 7.57 15.01 -6.26
C THR A 58 8.49 14.49 -5.17
N PHE A 59 7.90 13.84 -4.14
CA PHE A 59 8.67 13.24 -3.05
C PHE A 59 9.65 12.16 -3.55
N ALA A 60 9.21 11.29 -4.45
CA ALA A 60 10.06 10.23 -5.01
C ALA A 60 11.24 10.79 -5.81
N LEU A 61 11.03 11.84 -6.61
CA LEU A 61 12.10 12.50 -7.36
C LEU A 61 13.09 13.24 -6.44
N GLU A 62 12.59 13.95 -5.43
CA GLU A 62 13.45 14.67 -4.50
C GLU A 62 14.27 13.75 -3.59
N THR A 63 13.74 12.59 -3.23
CA THR A 63 14.33 11.70 -2.22
C THR A 63 15.16 10.58 -2.84
N TYR A 64 14.70 10.05 -3.98
CA TYR A 64 15.27 8.89 -4.67
C TYR A 64 15.67 9.20 -6.12
N GLY A 65 15.90 10.48 -6.46
CA GLY A 65 16.23 10.92 -7.83
C GLY A 65 17.46 10.24 -8.42
N ASP A 66 18.48 10.01 -7.59
CA ASP A 66 19.75 9.37 -7.98
C ASP A 66 19.74 7.84 -7.76
N ASP A 67 18.63 7.27 -7.27
CA ASP A 67 18.46 5.85 -7.02
C ASP A 67 17.81 5.18 -8.25
N ASP A 68 18.34 4.09 -8.71
CA ASP A 68 17.73 3.30 -9.79
C ASP A 68 16.46 2.56 -9.35
N ALA A 69 16.28 2.36 -8.05
CA ALA A 69 15.18 1.65 -7.43
C ALA A 69 14.90 0.26 -8.07
N ALA A 70 15.92 -0.39 -8.60
CA ALA A 70 15.81 -1.61 -9.43
C ALA A 70 15.11 -2.77 -8.70
N ARG A 71 15.18 -2.82 -7.35
CA ARG A 71 14.51 -3.84 -6.53
C ARG A 71 13.00 -3.63 -6.39
N PHE A 72 12.53 -2.44 -6.76
CA PHE A 72 11.11 -2.07 -6.77
C PHE A 72 10.51 -2.13 -8.17
N ALA A 73 10.99 -3.08 -8.98
CA ALA A 73 10.53 -3.27 -10.34
C ALA A 73 9.01 -3.43 -10.44
N ILE A 74 8.47 -2.82 -11.49
CA ILE A 74 7.04 -2.90 -11.83
C ILE A 74 6.80 -4.16 -12.66
N LYS A 75 5.76 -4.89 -12.36
CA LYS A 75 5.34 -6.07 -13.13
C LYS A 75 4.46 -5.62 -14.31
N THR A 76 5.09 -5.11 -15.35
CA THR A 76 4.40 -4.76 -16.61
C THR A 76 4.84 -5.69 -17.73
N PRO A 77 4.01 -5.89 -18.78
CA PRO A 77 4.44 -6.49 -20.03
C PRO A 77 5.62 -5.71 -20.64
N GLU A 78 6.60 -6.41 -21.21
CA GLU A 78 7.86 -5.85 -21.73
C GLU A 78 7.70 -4.70 -22.74
N GLU A 79 6.54 -4.61 -23.40
CA GLU A 79 6.23 -3.59 -24.42
C GLU A 79 5.99 -2.17 -23.89
N LYS A 80 5.92 -1.98 -22.57
CA LYS A 80 5.65 -0.67 -21.92
C LYS A 80 6.85 -0.08 -21.17
N ALA A 81 8.06 -0.45 -21.51
CA ALA A 81 9.26 0.16 -20.91
C ALA A 81 9.48 1.57 -21.44
N ASP A 82 9.03 2.58 -20.69
CA ASP A 82 9.18 4.01 -21.00
C ASP A 82 9.89 4.74 -19.84
N ILE A 83 10.31 5.97 -20.06
CA ILE A 83 10.89 6.91 -19.04
C ILE A 83 10.01 6.96 -17.78
N SER A 84 8.71 6.79 -17.93
CA SER A 84 7.77 6.69 -16.84
C SER A 84 8.04 5.49 -15.92
N LEU A 85 8.66 4.41 -16.39
CA LEU A 85 8.94 3.22 -15.60
C LEU A 85 9.94 3.49 -14.47
N ALA A 86 11.04 4.19 -14.74
CA ALA A 86 12.03 4.54 -13.72
C ALA A 86 11.42 5.42 -12.62
N LEU A 87 10.54 6.35 -13.00
CA LEU A 87 9.80 7.16 -12.05
C LEU A 87 8.85 6.32 -11.20
N GLN A 88 8.10 5.42 -11.82
CA GLN A 88 7.19 4.52 -11.10
C GLN A 88 7.93 3.58 -10.14
N GLN A 89 9.13 3.11 -10.47
CA GLN A 89 9.99 2.32 -9.56
C GLN A 89 10.39 3.14 -8.34
N ARG A 90 10.79 4.40 -8.51
CA ARG A 90 11.10 5.32 -7.40
C ARG A 90 9.87 5.61 -6.54
N MET A 91 8.71 5.83 -7.15
CA MET A 91 7.44 5.99 -6.43
C MET A 91 7.09 4.71 -5.65
N HIS A 92 7.30 3.54 -6.25
CA HIS A 92 7.07 2.24 -5.60
C HIS A 92 7.98 2.06 -4.39
N LYS A 93 9.27 2.42 -4.49
CA LYS A 93 10.20 2.43 -3.36
C LYS A 93 9.73 3.41 -2.29
N ALA A 94 9.46 4.65 -2.65
CA ALA A 94 9.03 5.71 -1.74
C ALA A 94 7.81 5.30 -0.91
N ILE A 95 6.74 4.85 -1.57
CA ILE A 95 5.51 4.43 -0.86
C ILE A 95 5.72 3.13 -0.07
N SER A 96 6.62 2.23 -0.49
CA SER A 96 6.94 1.02 0.27
C SER A 96 7.65 1.34 1.59
N VAL A 97 8.59 2.28 1.59
CA VAL A 97 9.26 2.73 2.82
C VAL A 97 8.25 3.40 3.75
N ILE A 98 7.41 4.30 3.25
CA ILE A 98 6.34 4.93 4.03
C ILE A 98 5.40 3.86 4.61
N GLN A 99 4.99 2.86 3.82
CA GLN A 99 4.15 1.76 4.28
C GLN A 99 4.80 0.99 5.43
N PHE A 100 6.09 0.62 5.32
CA PHE A 100 6.78 -0.10 6.38
C PHE A 100 6.84 0.70 7.68
N LYS A 101 7.04 2.01 7.60
CA LYS A 101 7.00 2.89 8.78
C LYS A 101 5.63 2.89 9.44
N ILE A 102 4.56 3.12 8.65
CA ILE A 102 3.18 3.19 9.16
C ILE A 102 2.74 1.84 9.73
N GLU A 103 3.00 0.72 9.01
CA GLU A 103 2.62 -0.61 9.48
C GLU A 103 3.40 -1.03 10.72
N GLY A 104 4.70 -0.74 10.78
CA GLY A 104 5.52 -1.04 11.94
C GLY A 104 5.06 -0.26 13.19
N LYS A 105 4.78 1.03 13.04
CA LYS A 105 4.21 1.86 14.10
C LYS A 105 2.85 1.34 14.57
N LEU A 106 1.96 1.01 13.63
CA LEU A 106 0.65 0.44 13.93
C LEU A 106 0.78 -0.88 14.72
N ALA A 107 1.71 -1.75 14.34
CA ALA A 107 1.96 -3.01 15.04
C ALA A 107 2.51 -2.79 16.46
N MET A 108 3.35 -1.77 16.66
CA MET A 108 3.86 -1.40 17.99
C MET A 108 2.76 -0.85 18.90
N GLU A 109 1.88 -0.02 18.38
CA GLU A 109 0.80 0.63 19.11
C GLU A 109 -0.37 -0.32 19.43
N ASN A 110 -0.48 -1.45 18.68
CA ASN A 110 -1.58 -2.40 18.80
C ASN A 110 -1.06 -3.85 18.84
N PRO A 111 -0.39 -4.27 19.91
CA PRO A 111 0.21 -5.61 20.01
C PRO A 111 -0.83 -6.73 19.93
N GLU A 112 -2.09 -6.46 20.29
CA GLU A 112 -3.21 -7.39 20.17
C GLU A 112 -3.53 -7.82 18.73
N PHE A 113 -3.07 -7.07 17.72
CA PHE A 113 -3.24 -7.43 16.31
C PHE A 113 -2.33 -8.59 15.87
N GLY A 114 -1.35 -8.98 16.69
CA GLY A 114 -0.41 -10.05 16.36
C GLY A 114 0.43 -9.77 15.11
N MET A 115 0.72 -8.51 14.82
CA MET A 115 1.39 -8.04 13.60
C MET A 115 2.90 -7.82 13.75
N ASP A 116 3.56 -8.41 14.75
CA ASP A 116 5.00 -8.24 14.99
C ASP A 116 5.87 -8.59 13.76
N GLY A 117 5.38 -9.43 12.87
CA GLY A 117 6.03 -9.72 11.59
C GLY A 117 6.19 -8.50 10.67
N ARG A 118 5.44 -7.42 10.91
CA ARG A 118 5.55 -6.15 10.17
C ARG A 118 6.63 -5.22 10.70
N ARG A 119 7.14 -5.50 11.89
CA ARG A 119 8.20 -4.73 12.54
C ARG A 119 9.57 -5.14 11.98
N LEU A 120 9.86 -4.75 10.75
CA LEU A 120 11.08 -5.16 10.04
C LEU A 120 12.20 -4.11 10.16
N LEU A 121 11.87 -2.81 10.19
CA LEU A 121 12.87 -1.74 10.13
C LEU A 121 13.79 -1.72 11.35
N GLU A 122 13.30 -2.02 12.55
CA GLU A 122 14.09 -2.12 13.78
C GLU A 122 15.04 -3.35 13.83
N ARG A 123 14.86 -4.29 12.86
CA ARG A 123 15.69 -5.51 12.76
C ARG A 123 16.85 -5.35 11.79
N ILE A 124 16.94 -4.19 11.16
CA ILE A 124 18.01 -3.85 10.23
C ILE A 124 19.19 -3.31 11.02
N ASP A 125 20.35 -3.88 10.80
CA ASP A 125 21.63 -3.29 11.13
C ASP A 125 22.02 -2.35 10.01
N TYR A 126 21.90 -1.05 10.24
CA TYR A 126 22.14 -0.02 9.24
C TYR A 126 23.63 0.24 8.95
N ASP A 127 24.54 -0.23 9.83
CA ASP A 127 25.99 -0.16 9.59
C ASP A 127 26.45 -1.25 8.61
N THR A 128 25.90 -2.45 8.77
CA THR A 128 26.24 -3.61 7.90
C THR A 128 25.23 -3.86 6.79
N MET A 129 24.13 -3.13 6.77
CA MET A 129 22.99 -3.33 5.85
C MET A 129 22.51 -4.78 5.80
N GLN A 130 22.30 -5.35 6.96
CA GLN A 130 21.76 -6.69 7.14
C GLN A 130 20.46 -6.67 7.94
N VAL A 131 19.56 -7.59 7.64
CA VAL A 131 18.31 -7.77 8.39
C VAL A 131 18.27 -9.14 9.06
N LYS A 132 17.89 -9.17 10.33
CA LYS A 132 17.69 -10.41 11.09
C LYS A 132 16.26 -10.91 10.95
N ILE A 133 16.08 -12.10 10.38
CA ILE A 133 14.79 -12.78 10.27
C ILE A 133 14.88 -14.14 10.95
N GLY A 134 14.19 -14.28 12.09
CA GLY A 134 14.34 -15.45 12.96
C GLY A 134 15.78 -15.56 13.49
N GLN A 135 16.46 -16.68 13.19
CA GLN A 135 17.85 -16.94 13.59
C GLN A 135 18.86 -16.61 12.50
N LYS A 136 18.43 -16.14 11.33
CA LYS A 136 19.30 -15.89 10.17
C LYS A 136 19.44 -14.40 9.89
N GLN A 137 20.63 -14.03 9.41
CA GLN A 137 20.91 -12.70 8.88
C GLN A 137 20.97 -12.75 7.36
N TYR A 138 20.41 -11.71 6.72
CA TYR A 138 20.36 -11.58 5.28
C TYR A 138 20.88 -10.19 4.89
N ALA A 139 21.79 -10.13 3.91
CA ALA A 139 22.19 -8.84 3.35
C ALA A 139 21.03 -8.21 2.61
N LEU A 140 20.84 -6.90 2.82
CA LEU A 140 19.87 -6.13 2.05
C LEU A 140 20.39 -5.96 0.61
N LEU A 141 19.50 -6.16 -0.34
CA LEU A 141 19.81 -5.99 -1.77
C LEU A 141 19.65 -4.53 -2.24
N ASP A 142 18.95 -3.72 -1.44
CA ASP A 142 18.84 -2.29 -1.57
C ASP A 142 19.26 -1.67 -0.23
N THR A 143 20.14 -0.69 -0.28
CA THR A 143 20.77 -0.09 0.92
C THR A 143 20.55 1.42 1.00
N ILE A 144 19.74 1.99 0.10
CA ILE A 144 19.50 3.43 0.03
C ILE A 144 18.18 3.75 0.72
N PHE A 145 18.25 4.16 2.00
CA PHE A 145 17.10 4.51 2.84
C PHE A 145 17.27 5.89 3.48
N PRO A 146 17.28 7.00 2.72
CA PRO A 146 17.65 8.33 3.22
C PRO A 146 16.65 8.91 4.23
N THR A 147 15.46 8.35 4.34
CA THR A 147 14.40 8.84 5.24
C THR A 147 14.26 8.01 6.51
N ILE A 148 15.02 6.94 6.67
CA ILE A 148 14.95 6.10 7.88
C ILE A 148 15.98 6.60 8.89
N ASP A 149 15.51 6.96 10.09
CA ASP A 149 16.35 7.21 11.26
C ASP A 149 16.49 5.88 12.02
N PRO A 150 17.70 5.32 12.17
CA PRO A 150 17.90 4.08 12.93
C PRO A 150 17.46 4.16 14.40
N SER A 151 17.44 5.35 14.99
CA SER A 151 17.00 5.56 16.38
C SER A 151 15.49 5.56 16.55
N ASP A 152 14.73 5.91 15.49
CA ASP A 152 13.27 5.85 15.42
C ASP A 152 12.83 5.45 14.00
N PRO A 153 13.00 4.19 13.63
CA PRO A 153 12.85 3.74 12.23
C PRO A 153 11.41 3.82 11.70
N TYR A 154 10.43 4.02 12.57
CA TYR A 154 9.02 4.12 12.20
C TYR A 154 8.50 5.56 12.17
N ALA A 155 9.31 6.55 12.56
CA ALA A 155 8.94 7.95 12.42
C ALA A 155 8.83 8.35 10.95
N LEU A 156 7.73 8.97 10.56
CA LEU A 156 7.62 9.63 9.27
C LEU A 156 8.39 10.97 9.33
N THR A 157 9.14 11.25 8.28
CA THR A 157 9.68 12.61 8.08
C THR A 157 8.54 13.59 7.79
N GLU A 158 8.77 14.88 7.96
CA GLU A 158 7.79 15.92 7.63
C GLU A 158 7.31 15.82 6.18
N LYS A 159 8.22 15.52 5.25
CA LYS A 159 7.87 15.33 3.83
C LYS A 159 6.97 14.10 3.62
N GLU A 160 7.29 12.98 4.24
CA GLU A 160 6.48 11.75 4.17
C GLU A 160 5.09 11.96 4.78
N GLN A 161 5.02 12.66 5.92
CA GLN A 161 3.75 13.02 6.54
C GLN A 161 2.89 13.89 5.63
N ASN A 162 3.48 14.93 5.01
CA ASN A 162 2.78 15.79 4.06
C ASN A 162 2.23 15.00 2.86
N VAL A 163 3.02 14.08 2.30
CA VAL A 163 2.56 13.17 1.23
C VAL A 163 1.34 12.39 1.68
N MET A 164 1.41 11.73 2.84
CA MET A 164 0.32 10.90 3.34
C MET A 164 -0.93 11.69 3.68
N GLU A 165 -0.80 12.89 4.24
CA GLU A 165 -1.94 13.78 4.50
C GLU A 165 -2.67 14.21 3.22
N ARG A 166 -1.92 14.55 2.17
CA ARG A 166 -2.48 14.93 0.86
C ARG A 166 -3.17 13.76 0.19
N LEU A 167 -2.55 12.59 0.19
CA LEU A 167 -3.13 11.36 -0.34
C LEU A 167 -4.38 10.96 0.45
N THR A 168 -4.33 11.02 1.78
CA THR A 168 -5.49 10.73 2.64
C THR A 168 -6.68 11.62 2.30
N ARG A 169 -6.45 12.93 2.11
CA ARG A 169 -7.50 13.85 1.68
C ARG A 169 -8.05 13.50 0.30
N ALA A 170 -7.19 13.13 -0.65
CA ALA A 170 -7.62 12.75 -1.99
C ALA A 170 -8.50 11.50 -1.98
N PHE A 171 -8.13 10.45 -1.25
CA PHE A 171 -8.93 9.23 -1.11
C PHE A 171 -10.28 9.49 -0.42
N LYS A 172 -10.29 10.25 0.68
CA LYS A 172 -11.52 10.57 1.42
C LYS A 172 -12.49 11.42 0.62
N ASN A 173 -11.98 12.33 -0.21
CA ASN A 173 -12.80 13.27 -0.98
C ASN A 173 -13.16 12.76 -2.39
N CYS A 174 -12.69 11.57 -2.79
CA CYS A 174 -13.04 10.97 -4.07
C CYS A 174 -14.49 10.42 -4.03
N GLU A 175 -15.45 11.19 -4.54
CA GLU A 175 -16.86 10.81 -4.54
C GLU A 175 -17.13 9.47 -5.22
N LYS A 176 -16.45 9.20 -6.36
CA LYS A 176 -16.58 7.95 -7.10
C LYS A 176 -16.14 6.76 -6.24
N LEU A 177 -15.02 6.89 -5.52
CA LEU A 177 -14.53 5.86 -4.61
C LEU A 177 -15.49 5.64 -3.45
N GLN A 178 -15.96 6.73 -2.84
CA GLN A 178 -16.94 6.66 -1.74
C GLN A 178 -18.24 5.97 -2.18
N LYS A 179 -18.71 6.26 -3.40
CA LYS A 179 -19.90 5.60 -3.96
C LYS A 179 -19.68 4.09 -4.14
N HIS A 180 -18.52 3.68 -4.68
CA HIS A 180 -18.18 2.28 -4.86
C HIS A 180 -18.07 1.55 -3.53
N VAL A 181 -17.38 2.12 -2.55
CA VAL A 181 -17.21 1.51 -1.22
C VAL A 181 -18.55 1.40 -0.47
N LYS A 182 -19.40 2.42 -0.53
CA LYS A 182 -20.75 2.34 0.04
C LYS A 182 -21.58 1.22 -0.60
N PHE A 183 -21.43 1.03 -1.91
CA PHE A 183 -22.09 -0.07 -2.61
C PHE A 183 -21.56 -1.44 -2.15
N LEU A 184 -20.23 -1.62 -2.08
CA LEU A 184 -19.61 -2.84 -1.56
C LEU A 184 -20.06 -3.15 -0.13
N LEU A 185 -20.12 -2.15 0.75
CA LEU A 185 -20.58 -2.34 2.14
C LEU A 185 -22.08 -2.71 2.22
N LYS A 186 -22.90 -2.15 1.31
CA LYS A 186 -24.36 -2.41 1.32
C LYS A 186 -24.73 -3.76 0.72
N GLN A 187 -24.06 -4.18 -0.36
CA GLN A 187 -24.41 -5.36 -1.15
C GLN A 187 -23.44 -6.53 -0.91
N GLY A 188 -22.34 -6.30 -0.23
CA GLY A 188 -21.31 -7.30 0.00
C GLY A 188 -21.32 -7.85 1.41
N SER A 189 -20.62 -8.97 1.57
CA SER A 189 -20.39 -9.64 2.85
C SER A 189 -19.09 -10.47 2.80
N LEU A 190 -18.59 -10.90 3.95
CA LEU A 190 -17.46 -11.84 4.01
C LEU A 190 -17.80 -13.19 3.40
N TYR A 191 -19.05 -13.64 3.59
CA TYR A 191 -19.56 -14.89 3.04
C TYR A 191 -21.07 -14.80 2.81
N LYS A 192 -21.58 -15.75 2.04
CA LYS A 192 -23.01 -15.97 1.87
C LYS A 192 -23.29 -17.47 1.82
N VAL A 193 -24.38 -17.89 2.45
CA VAL A 193 -24.92 -19.24 2.28
C VAL A 193 -26.09 -19.17 1.31
N TYR A 194 -25.99 -19.92 0.22
CA TYR A 194 -27.03 -19.98 -0.79
C TYR A 194 -27.23 -21.43 -1.28
N ASN A 195 -28.46 -21.93 -1.22
CA ASN A 195 -28.80 -23.32 -1.55
C ASN A 195 -27.90 -24.36 -0.84
N GLY A 196 -27.58 -24.16 0.43
CA GLY A 196 -26.69 -25.02 1.19
C GLY A 196 -25.20 -24.92 0.87
N ASN A 197 -24.81 -24.04 -0.06
CA ASN A 197 -23.42 -23.78 -0.40
C ASN A 197 -22.91 -22.55 0.35
N LEU A 198 -21.70 -22.66 0.93
CA LEU A 198 -20.97 -21.56 1.52
C LEU A 198 -20.12 -20.88 0.43
N LEU A 199 -20.43 -19.62 0.15
CA LEU A 199 -19.72 -18.79 -0.82
C LEU A 199 -18.85 -17.77 -0.09
N TYR A 200 -17.56 -17.73 -0.40
CA TYR A 200 -16.59 -16.77 0.16
C TYR A 200 -15.42 -16.59 -0.80
N HIS A 201 -14.64 -15.52 -0.63
CA HIS A 201 -13.57 -15.18 -1.57
C HIS A 201 -12.37 -16.15 -1.50
N GLY A 202 -11.72 -16.27 -0.36
CA GLY A 202 -10.49 -17.07 -0.22
C GLY A 202 -10.42 -17.88 1.06
N CYS A 203 -10.53 -17.23 2.21
CA CYS A 203 -10.58 -17.86 3.52
C CYS A 203 -11.47 -17.06 4.46
N MET A 204 -11.99 -17.73 5.46
CA MET A 204 -12.67 -17.09 6.59
C MET A 204 -11.74 -17.16 7.80
N PRO A 205 -11.32 -16.04 8.38
CA PRO A 205 -10.63 -16.03 9.66
C PRO A 205 -11.60 -16.54 10.74
N MET A 206 -11.14 -17.50 11.54
CA MET A 206 -11.87 -18.03 12.69
C MET A 206 -11.26 -17.52 13.97
#